data_0c398903b99f1a32caad4c264179753d
#
_entry.id   0c398903b99f1a32caad4c264179753d
#
_cell.length_a   1.000
_cell.length_b   1.000
_cell.length_c   1.000
_cell.angle_alpha   90.00
_cell.angle_beta   90.00
_cell.angle_gamma   90.00
#
_symmetry.space_group_name_H-M   'P 1'
#
loop_
_entity.id
_entity.type
_entity.pdbx_description
1 polymer ?
#
loop_
_entity_poly.entity_id
_entity_poly.type
_entity_poly.pdbx_seq_one_letter_code
_entity_poly.pdbx_strand_id
1 'polypeptide(L)'
;MNPQGHIVFIVDDDARIRESLCDLLASLGSSAVAFGSVGEYLSYARPDLPACLILDIELPDINGLDFQKQISDQDHPPIVFITGHGDIPSSVRAIKHGAIDFLTKPFSEADLLAAIRAAVALDGKARQERAELATVRQRFSSLTPRERDVFPLVVSGLLNKQAAAELGISEVTLQIHRRNVMQKMEAASLADLVRIAEKLQIPITRSRRTGAP
;
A
#
# COMPACT_ATOMS: atom_id res chain seq x y z
N MET A 1 -0.09 -12.94 22.05
CA MET A 1 0.72 -12.72 20.84
C MET A 1 0.00 -13.40 19.68
N ASN A 2 -0.31 -12.69 18.61
CA ASN A 2 -1.03 -13.26 17.47
C ASN A 2 -0.09 -14.18 16.68
N PRO A 3 -0.33 -15.50 16.62
CA PRO A 3 0.57 -16.42 15.90
C PRO A 3 0.54 -16.24 14.39
N GLN A 4 -0.42 -15.53 13.83
CA GLN A 4 -0.55 -15.31 12.37
C GLN A 4 -0.15 -13.91 11.91
N GLY A 5 0.22 -13.00 12.81
CA GLY A 5 0.75 -11.67 12.45
C GLY A 5 -0.20 -10.77 11.69
N HIS A 6 -1.53 -10.95 11.80
CA HIS A 6 -2.56 -10.12 11.20
C HIS A 6 -3.74 -9.89 12.14
N ILE A 7 -4.62 -8.94 11.80
CA ILE A 7 -5.82 -8.60 12.58
C ILE A 7 -7.03 -8.46 11.66
N VAL A 8 -8.20 -8.94 12.12
CA VAL A 8 -9.47 -8.78 11.43
C VAL A 8 -10.34 -7.80 12.21
N PHE A 9 -10.74 -6.72 11.58
CA PHE A 9 -11.72 -5.78 12.10
C PHE A 9 -13.11 -6.18 11.61
N ILE A 10 -14.10 -6.12 12.49
CA ILE A 10 -15.50 -6.47 12.19
C ILE A 10 -16.36 -5.28 12.56
N VAL A 11 -17.15 -4.78 11.62
CA VAL A 11 -18.14 -3.73 11.85
C VAL A 11 -19.51 -4.26 11.44
N ASP A 12 -20.36 -4.51 12.41
CA ASP A 12 -21.72 -5.05 12.26
C ASP A 12 -22.54 -4.58 13.46
N ASP A 13 -23.77 -4.16 13.31
CA ASP A 13 -24.62 -3.70 14.41
C ASP A 13 -25.22 -4.84 15.25
N ASP A 14 -25.36 -6.06 14.68
CA ASP A 14 -25.82 -7.24 15.43
C ASP A 14 -24.69 -7.84 16.30
N ALA A 15 -24.84 -7.70 17.62
CA ALA A 15 -23.88 -8.23 18.59
C ALA A 15 -23.65 -9.75 18.45
N ARG A 16 -24.68 -10.51 18.08
CA ARG A 16 -24.56 -11.98 17.93
C ARG A 16 -23.71 -12.35 16.74
N ILE A 17 -23.78 -11.58 15.65
CA ILE A 17 -22.92 -11.78 14.48
C ILE A 17 -21.49 -11.45 14.85
N ARG A 18 -21.24 -10.32 15.53
CA ARG A 18 -19.91 -9.96 16.00
C ARG A 18 -19.28 -11.03 16.90
N GLU A 19 -20.03 -11.52 17.90
CA GLU A 19 -19.59 -12.59 18.80
C GLU A 19 -19.26 -13.88 18.04
N SER A 20 -20.17 -14.35 17.17
CA SER A 20 -19.96 -15.55 16.37
C SER A 20 -18.73 -15.47 15.47
N LEU A 21 -18.50 -14.31 14.83
CA LEU A 21 -17.31 -14.10 13.99
C LEU A 21 -16.03 -14.04 14.83
N CYS A 22 -16.07 -13.39 15.99
CA CYS A 22 -14.90 -13.36 16.89
C CYS A 22 -14.55 -14.76 17.40
N ASP A 23 -15.52 -15.55 17.82
CA ASP A 23 -15.33 -16.92 18.29
C ASP A 23 -14.76 -17.83 17.19
N LEU A 24 -15.31 -17.74 15.97
CA LEU A 24 -14.81 -18.47 14.82
C LEU A 24 -13.35 -18.11 14.55
N LEU A 25 -13.03 -16.83 14.45
CA LEU A 25 -11.66 -16.37 14.16
C LEU A 25 -10.67 -16.74 15.28
N ALA A 26 -11.10 -16.64 16.54
CA ALA A 26 -10.30 -17.06 17.69
C ALA A 26 -10.02 -18.57 17.68
N SER A 27 -10.99 -19.40 17.30
CA SER A 27 -10.79 -20.87 17.17
C SER A 27 -9.75 -21.22 16.13
N LEU A 28 -9.54 -20.35 15.13
CA LEU A 28 -8.57 -20.50 14.05
C LEU A 28 -7.23 -19.77 14.35
N GLY A 29 -7.07 -19.24 15.57
CA GLY A 29 -5.86 -18.52 15.99
C GLY A 29 -5.69 -17.13 15.38
N SER A 30 -6.71 -16.56 14.75
CA SER A 30 -6.72 -15.20 14.22
C SER A 30 -7.18 -14.20 15.27
N SER A 31 -6.55 -13.01 15.32
CA SER A 31 -7.02 -11.92 16.19
C SER A 31 -8.14 -11.15 15.50
N ALA A 32 -9.23 -10.90 16.23
CA ALA A 32 -10.33 -10.08 15.76
C ALA A 32 -10.66 -8.97 16.77
N VAL A 33 -11.10 -7.82 16.27
CA VAL A 33 -11.67 -6.73 17.05
C VAL A 33 -12.97 -6.30 16.40
N ALA A 34 -14.06 -6.28 17.18
CA ALA A 34 -15.39 -6.01 16.68
C ALA A 34 -15.93 -4.68 17.21
N PHE A 35 -16.74 -4.00 16.37
CA PHE A 35 -17.32 -2.69 16.61
C PHE A 35 -18.81 -2.72 16.22
N GLY A 36 -19.63 -2.02 16.97
CA GLY A 36 -21.07 -1.89 16.70
C GLY A 36 -21.41 -0.81 15.69
N SER A 37 -20.44 0.05 15.33
CA SER A 37 -20.63 1.17 14.40
C SER A 37 -19.34 1.56 13.71
N VAL A 38 -19.45 2.27 12.59
CA VAL A 38 -18.30 2.88 11.90
C VAL A 38 -17.62 3.91 12.79
N GLY A 39 -18.36 4.67 13.59
CA GLY A 39 -17.79 5.65 14.52
C GLY A 39 -16.85 5.03 15.56
N GLU A 40 -17.21 3.88 16.12
CA GLU A 40 -16.34 3.12 17.03
C GLU A 40 -15.07 2.65 16.31
N TYR A 41 -15.20 2.07 15.11
CA TYR A 41 -14.06 1.62 14.30
C TYR A 41 -13.09 2.75 13.97
N LEU A 42 -13.58 3.91 13.58
CA LEU A 42 -12.72 5.07 13.24
C LEU A 42 -12.00 5.63 14.46
N SER A 43 -12.56 5.49 15.66
CA SER A 43 -11.96 5.95 16.91
C SER A 43 -10.88 4.99 17.43
N TYR A 44 -10.78 3.80 16.87
CA TYR A 44 -9.83 2.79 17.32
C TYR A 44 -8.43 3.03 16.76
N ALA A 45 -7.42 3.04 17.64
CA ALA A 45 -6.01 3.12 17.23
C ALA A 45 -5.55 1.78 16.64
N ARG A 46 -5.53 1.69 15.32
CA ARG A 46 -5.18 0.46 14.61
C ARG A 46 -3.69 0.14 14.76
N PRO A 47 -3.34 -1.09 15.11
CA PRO A 47 -1.94 -1.53 15.13
C PRO A 47 -1.37 -1.59 13.71
N ASP A 48 -0.06 -1.44 13.57
CA ASP A 48 0.65 -1.57 12.30
C ASP A 48 0.88 -3.05 11.94
N LEU A 49 -0.20 -3.73 11.58
CA LEU A 49 -0.24 -5.13 11.17
C LEU A 49 -1.08 -5.27 9.90
N PRO A 50 -0.78 -6.26 9.04
CA PRO A 50 -1.68 -6.64 7.96
C PRO A 50 -3.09 -6.88 8.47
N ALA A 51 -4.09 -6.36 7.78
CA ALA A 51 -5.46 -6.40 8.30
C ALA A 51 -6.49 -6.62 7.20
N CYS A 52 -7.70 -7.04 7.63
CA CYS A 52 -8.91 -7.11 6.85
C CYS A 52 -10.03 -6.38 7.59
N LEU A 53 -10.90 -5.66 6.89
CA LEU A 53 -12.13 -5.09 7.43
C LEU A 53 -13.34 -5.86 6.90
N ILE A 54 -14.03 -6.59 7.79
CA ILE A 54 -15.35 -7.16 7.52
C ILE A 54 -16.36 -6.08 7.86
N LEU A 55 -17.20 -5.71 6.90
CA LEU A 55 -18.11 -4.57 7.02
C LEU A 55 -19.52 -4.96 6.61
N ASP A 56 -20.49 -4.79 7.52
CA ASP A 56 -21.89 -4.88 7.14
C ASP A 56 -22.29 -3.67 6.28
N ILE A 57 -23.17 -3.91 5.32
CA ILE A 57 -23.74 -2.85 4.49
C ILE A 57 -24.81 -2.08 5.23
N GLU A 58 -25.64 -2.78 5.98
CA GLU A 58 -26.83 -2.22 6.64
C GLU A 58 -26.50 -1.78 8.08
N LEU A 59 -25.69 -0.73 8.22
CA LEU A 59 -25.39 -0.15 9.53
C LEU A 59 -26.32 1.01 9.85
N PRO A 60 -26.64 1.25 11.13
CA PRO A 60 -27.58 2.28 11.54
C PRO A 60 -27.06 3.71 11.37
N ASP A 61 -25.77 3.91 11.40
CA ASP A 61 -25.10 5.20 11.31
C ASP A 61 -24.77 5.61 9.87
N ILE A 62 -24.39 4.67 9.02
CA ILE A 62 -24.05 4.91 7.61
C ILE A 62 -24.16 3.61 6.80
N ASN A 63 -24.58 3.70 5.54
CA ASN A 63 -24.50 2.56 4.64
C ASN A 63 -23.04 2.19 4.37
N GLY A 64 -22.67 0.90 4.52
CA GLY A 64 -21.30 0.42 4.37
C GLY A 64 -20.67 0.75 3.01
N LEU A 65 -21.45 0.78 1.91
CA LEU A 65 -20.97 1.18 0.59
C LEU A 65 -20.64 2.67 0.49
N ASP A 66 -21.38 3.51 1.22
CA ASP A 66 -21.07 4.95 1.26
C ASP A 66 -19.88 5.22 2.17
N PHE A 67 -19.72 4.46 3.26
CA PHE A 67 -18.50 4.49 4.06
C PHE A 67 -17.26 4.09 3.24
N GLN A 68 -17.33 3.02 2.45
CA GLN A 68 -16.23 2.63 1.56
C GLN A 68 -15.76 3.79 0.67
N LYS A 69 -16.69 4.55 0.08
CA LYS A 69 -16.36 5.72 -0.74
C LYS A 69 -15.67 6.84 0.05
N GLN A 70 -16.13 7.07 1.30
CA GLN A 70 -15.54 8.12 2.16
C GLN A 70 -14.09 7.83 2.53
N ILE A 71 -13.71 6.54 2.65
CA ILE A 71 -12.36 6.13 3.04
C ILE A 71 -11.48 5.73 1.86
N SER A 72 -11.97 5.78 0.62
CA SER A 72 -11.26 5.32 -0.58
C SER A 72 -9.87 5.95 -0.76
N ASP A 73 -9.69 7.21 -0.36
CA ASP A 73 -8.42 7.95 -0.45
C ASP A 73 -7.58 7.85 0.84
N GLN A 74 -8.03 7.09 1.83
CA GLN A 74 -7.36 6.93 3.11
C GLN A 74 -6.62 5.60 3.19
N ASP A 75 -5.67 5.52 4.14
CA ASP A 75 -5.01 4.26 4.47
C ASP A 75 -5.94 3.38 5.34
N HIS A 76 -6.61 2.44 4.72
CA HIS A 76 -7.50 1.49 5.39
C HIS A 76 -7.23 0.05 4.95
N PRO A 77 -7.56 -0.96 5.79
CA PRO A 77 -7.51 -2.36 5.39
C PRO A 77 -8.47 -2.65 4.22
N PRO A 78 -8.15 -3.60 3.36
CA PRO A 78 -9.07 -4.07 2.33
C PRO A 78 -10.38 -4.56 2.94
N ILE A 79 -11.50 -4.25 2.27
CA ILE A 79 -12.85 -4.50 2.76
C ILE A 79 -13.40 -5.80 2.17
N VAL A 80 -14.01 -6.60 3.05
CA VAL A 80 -14.91 -7.72 2.71
C VAL A 80 -16.29 -7.34 3.22
N PHE A 81 -17.26 -7.19 2.33
CA PHE A 81 -18.62 -6.91 2.72
C PHE A 81 -19.36 -8.17 3.16
N ILE A 82 -20.19 -8.01 4.20
CA ILE A 82 -21.19 -9.00 4.59
C ILE A 82 -22.57 -8.32 4.59
N THR A 83 -23.64 -9.02 4.24
CA THR A 83 -25.00 -8.44 4.23
C THR A 83 -26.09 -9.50 4.31
N GLY A 84 -27.19 -9.19 4.96
CA GLY A 84 -28.42 -10.00 4.95
C GLY A 84 -29.21 -9.89 3.63
N HIS A 85 -29.03 -8.80 2.89
CA HIS A 85 -29.73 -8.54 1.63
C HIS A 85 -28.73 -8.27 0.51
N GLY A 86 -28.31 -9.34 -0.18
CA GLY A 86 -27.37 -9.22 -1.32
C GLY A 86 -28.13 -9.03 -2.63
N ASP A 87 -28.11 -7.82 -3.17
CA ASP A 87 -28.50 -7.60 -4.56
C ASP A 87 -27.28 -7.49 -5.49
N ILE A 88 -27.46 -7.85 -6.75
CA ILE A 88 -26.39 -7.80 -7.76
C ILE A 88 -25.85 -6.36 -7.95
N PRO A 89 -26.67 -5.30 -8.03
CA PRO A 89 -26.17 -3.94 -8.15
C PRO A 89 -25.26 -3.50 -6.99
N SER A 90 -25.56 -3.89 -5.75
CA SER A 90 -24.74 -3.55 -4.58
C SER A 90 -23.41 -4.29 -4.57
N SER A 91 -23.40 -5.59 -4.90
CA SER A 91 -22.15 -6.36 -5.00
C SER A 91 -21.22 -5.82 -6.10
N VAL A 92 -21.79 -5.50 -7.28
CA VAL A 92 -21.00 -4.91 -8.38
C VAL A 92 -20.42 -3.54 -7.98
N ARG A 93 -21.19 -2.71 -7.24
CA ARG A 93 -20.68 -1.42 -6.75
C ARG A 93 -19.55 -1.61 -5.76
N ALA A 94 -19.69 -2.50 -4.76
CA ALA A 94 -18.65 -2.81 -3.79
C ALA A 94 -17.33 -3.17 -4.45
N ILE A 95 -17.36 -4.14 -5.38
CA ILE A 95 -16.16 -4.62 -6.08
C ILE A 95 -15.55 -3.53 -6.95
N LYS A 96 -16.35 -2.74 -7.68
CA LYS A 96 -15.85 -1.61 -8.49
C LYS A 96 -15.13 -0.53 -7.67
N HIS A 97 -15.49 -0.38 -6.40
CA HIS A 97 -14.83 0.55 -5.47
C HIS A 97 -13.71 -0.11 -4.66
N GLY A 98 -13.25 -1.30 -5.07
CA GLY A 98 -12.06 -1.94 -4.50
C GLY A 98 -12.31 -2.87 -3.31
N ALA A 99 -13.56 -3.29 -3.04
CA ALA A 99 -13.80 -4.37 -2.10
C ALA A 99 -13.18 -5.67 -2.61
N ILE A 100 -12.65 -6.47 -1.68
CA ILE A 100 -12.05 -7.77 -2.01
C ILE A 100 -13.12 -8.80 -2.33
N ASP A 101 -14.20 -8.78 -1.55
CA ASP A 101 -15.29 -9.73 -1.72
C ASP A 101 -16.60 -9.18 -1.15
N PHE A 102 -17.69 -9.90 -1.46
CA PHE A 102 -19.04 -9.56 -1.04
C PHE A 102 -19.77 -10.86 -0.70
N LEU A 103 -20.06 -11.09 0.58
CA LEU A 103 -20.67 -12.32 1.10
C LEU A 103 -22.09 -12.06 1.59
N THR A 104 -23.04 -12.87 1.11
CA THR A 104 -24.43 -12.81 1.59
C THR A 104 -24.64 -13.75 2.78
N LYS A 105 -25.26 -13.26 3.85
CA LYS A 105 -25.65 -14.06 5.01
C LYS A 105 -26.84 -14.97 4.65
N PRO A 106 -26.79 -16.29 4.90
CA PRO A 106 -25.70 -17.03 5.52
C PRO A 106 -24.59 -17.37 4.51
N PHE A 107 -23.32 -17.19 4.90
CA PHE A 107 -22.15 -17.54 4.12
C PHE A 107 -21.44 -18.75 4.73
N SER A 108 -20.62 -19.44 3.92
CA SER A 108 -19.81 -20.54 4.42
C SER A 108 -18.55 -20.04 5.14
N GLU A 109 -18.07 -20.81 6.12
CA GLU A 109 -16.77 -20.54 6.77
C GLU A 109 -15.64 -20.50 5.76
N ALA A 110 -15.66 -21.40 4.77
CA ALA A 110 -14.63 -21.47 3.75
C ALA A 110 -14.53 -20.20 2.89
N ASP A 111 -15.69 -19.64 2.50
CA ASP A 111 -15.73 -18.40 1.70
C ASP A 111 -15.24 -17.21 2.52
N LEU A 112 -15.70 -17.09 3.77
CA LEU A 112 -15.24 -16.03 4.67
C LEU A 112 -13.73 -16.06 4.86
N LEU A 113 -13.17 -17.23 5.16
CA LEU A 113 -11.73 -17.39 5.34
C LEU A 113 -10.92 -17.16 4.05
N ALA A 114 -11.46 -17.52 2.89
CA ALA A 114 -10.83 -17.24 1.61
C ALA A 114 -10.75 -15.72 1.37
N ALA A 115 -11.86 -14.99 1.61
CA ALA A 115 -11.92 -13.54 1.48
C ALA A 115 -10.96 -12.83 2.47
N ILE A 116 -10.94 -13.24 3.74
CA ILE A 116 -10.01 -12.69 4.75
C ILE A 116 -8.55 -12.91 4.32
N ARG A 117 -8.18 -14.13 3.90
CA ARG A 117 -6.81 -14.41 3.44
C ARG A 117 -6.40 -13.54 2.26
N ALA A 118 -7.29 -13.35 1.29
CA ALA A 118 -7.03 -12.48 0.14
C ALA A 118 -6.83 -11.02 0.57
N ALA A 119 -7.68 -10.52 1.46
CA ALA A 119 -7.59 -9.16 2.00
C ALA A 119 -6.29 -8.93 2.78
N VAL A 120 -5.96 -9.82 3.71
CA VAL A 120 -4.72 -9.75 4.53
C VAL A 120 -3.46 -9.81 3.66
N ALA A 121 -3.44 -10.68 2.64
CA ALA A 121 -2.31 -10.77 1.71
C ALA A 121 -2.13 -9.49 0.91
N LEU A 122 -3.23 -8.87 0.44
CA LEU A 122 -3.20 -7.61 -0.28
C LEU A 122 -2.69 -6.45 0.60
N ASP A 123 -3.22 -6.32 1.83
CA ASP A 123 -2.78 -5.30 2.77
C ASP A 123 -1.30 -5.47 3.16
N GLY A 124 -0.87 -6.70 3.42
CA GLY A 124 0.54 -7.01 3.69
C GLY A 124 1.47 -6.57 2.57
N LYS A 125 1.10 -6.83 1.30
CA LYS A 125 1.86 -6.38 0.13
C LYS A 125 1.90 -4.85 0.03
N ALA A 126 0.76 -4.19 0.18
CA ALA A 126 0.66 -2.74 0.11
C ALA A 126 1.49 -2.06 1.23
N ARG A 127 1.49 -2.62 2.46
CA ARG A 127 2.33 -2.16 3.58
C ARG A 127 3.81 -2.31 3.28
N GLN A 128 4.22 -3.45 2.75
CA GLN A 128 5.61 -3.68 2.36
C GLN A 128 6.07 -2.68 1.29
N GLU A 129 5.28 -2.47 0.24
CA GLU A 129 5.57 -1.51 -0.83
C GLU A 129 5.69 -0.07 -0.28
N ARG A 130 4.82 0.32 0.66
CA ARG A 130 4.88 1.63 1.34
C ARG A 130 6.14 1.77 2.19
N ALA A 131 6.50 0.76 2.97
CA ALA A 131 7.71 0.76 3.79
C ALA A 131 8.99 0.85 2.94
N GLU A 132 9.05 0.10 1.83
CA GLU A 132 10.14 0.19 0.86
C GLU A 132 10.25 1.60 0.25
N LEU A 133 9.11 2.18 -0.15
CA LEU A 133 9.09 3.53 -0.72
C LEU A 133 9.50 4.59 0.32
N ALA A 134 9.07 4.45 1.57
CA ALA A 134 9.47 5.34 2.66
C ALA A 134 10.99 5.29 2.89
N THR A 135 11.57 4.09 2.90
CA THR A 135 13.03 3.88 3.02
C THR A 135 13.78 4.55 1.87
N VAL A 136 13.32 4.35 0.64
CA VAL A 136 13.94 4.96 -0.54
C VAL A 136 13.82 6.50 -0.51
N ARG A 137 12.68 7.04 -0.08
CA ARG A 137 12.48 8.50 0.10
C ARG A 137 13.42 9.06 1.17
N GLN A 138 13.61 8.36 2.27
CA GLN A 138 14.55 8.77 3.32
C GLN A 138 15.99 8.82 2.79
N ARG A 139 16.45 7.80 2.06
CA ARG A 139 17.77 7.80 1.41
C ARG A 139 17.91 8.98 0.45
N PHE A 140 16.92 9.20 -0.40
CA PHE A 140 16.93 10.34 -1.35
C PHE A 140 16.96 11.69 -0.63
N SER A 141 16.26 11.84 0.49
CA SER A 141 16.29 13.07 1.30
C SER A 141 17.67 13.37 1.90
N SER A 142 18.51 12.34 2.11
CA SER A 142 19.89 12.47 2.60
C SER A 142 20.88 12.96 1.55
N LEU A 143 20.50 13.01 0.27
CA LEU A 143 21.34 13.56 -0.78
C LEU A 143 21.52 15.07 -0.62
N THR A 144 22.74 15.54 -0.79
CA THR A 144 23.04 16.99 -0.88
C THR A 144 22.40 17.59 -2.13
N PRO A 145 22.25 18.94 -2.21
CA PRO A 145 21.73 19.58 -3.42
C PRO A 145 22.47 19.16 -4.69
N ARG A 146 23.80 19.08 -4.65
CA ARG A 146 24.62 18.67 -5.81
C ARG A 146 24.44 17.19 -6.17
N GLU A 147 24.28 16.32 -5.20
CA GLU A 147 23.98 14.91 -5.46
C GLU A 147 22.56 14.73 -6.06
N ARG A 148 21.60 15.57 -5.66
CA ARG A 148 20.27 15.60 -6.28
C ARG A 148 20.30 16.08 -7.73
N ASP A 149 21.18 17.04 -8.06
CA ASP A 149 21.38 17.49 -9.45
C ASP A 149 22.01 16.38 -10.31
N VAL A 150 22.94 15.61 -9.75
CA VAL A 150 23.64 14.51 -10.43
C VAL A 150 22.72 13.28 -10.64
N PHE A 151 21.83 13.00 -9.71
CA PHE A 151 20.99 11.80 -9.71
C PHE A 151 20.23 11.59 -11.04
N PRO A 152 19.42 12.55 -11.54
CA PRO A 152 18.64 12.38 -12.78
C PRO A 152 19.55 12.19 -14.01
N LEU A 153 20.71 12.82 -14.04
CA LEU A 153 21.65 12.69 -15.17
C LEU A 153 22.26 11.29 -15.25
N VAL A 154 22.59 10.72 -14.08
CA VAL A 154 23.14 9.37 -13.96
C VAL A 154 22.11 8.32 -14.37
N VAL A 155 20.86 8.41 -13.88
CA VAL A 155 19.81 7.46 -14.22
C VAL A 155 19.35 7.57 -15.68
N SER A 156 19.52 8.76 -16.30
CA SER A 156 19.30 8.96 -17.74
C SER A 156 20.37 8.36 -18.63
N GLY A 157 21.44 7.79 -18.03
CA GLY A 157 22.51 7.11 -18.75
C GLY A 157 23.53 8.05 -19.41
N LEU A 158 23.62 9.32 -18.98
CA LEU A 158 24.66 10.23 -19.47
C LEU A 158 26.04 9.73 -19.06
N LEU A 159 27.00 9.87 -19.98
CA LEU A 159 28.42 9.65 -19.68
C LEU A 159 28.90 10.72 -18.68
N ASN A 160 29.89 10.39 -17.87
CA ASN A 160 30.43 11.33 -16.88
C ASN A 160 30.84 12.68 -17.51
N LYS A 161 31.46 12.66 -18.68
CA LYS A 161 31.83 13.89 -19.41
C LYS A 161 30.61 14.75 -19.79
N GLN A 162 29.52 14.12 -20.22
CA GLN A 162 28.30 14.82 -20.61
C GLN A 162 27.59 15.43 -19.40
N ALA A 163 27.42 14.65 -18.33
CA ALA A 163 26.79 15.11 -17.09
C ALA A 163 27.63 16.21 -16.39
N ALA A 164 28.96 16.11 -16.43
CA ALA A 164 29.87 17.14 -15.91
C ALA A 164 29.73 18.46 -16.67
N ALA A 165 29.67 18.40 -18.01
CA ALA A 165 29.46 19.58 -18.86
C ALA A 165 28.11 20.24 -18.59
N GLU A 166 27.03 19.45 -18.40
CA GLU A 166 25.69 19.97 -18.10
C GLU A 166 25.63 20.68 -16.75
N LEU A 167 26.36 20.19 -15.75
CA LEU A 167 26.41 20.79 -14.41
C LEU A 167 27.51 21.87 -14.23
N GLY A 168 28.34 22.10 -15.24
CA GLY A 168 29.45 23.06 -15.18
C GLY A 168 30.55 22.70 -14.16
N ILE A 169 30.83 21.38 -13.98
CA ILE A 169 31.82 20.87 -13.03
C ILE A 169 32.86 19.98 -13.77
N SER A 170 33.96 19.66 -13.07
CA SER A 170 34.92 18.73 -13.62
C SER A 170 34.40 17.28 -13.64
N GLU A 171 34.87 16.46 -14.56
CA GLU A 171 34.53 15.05 -14.62
C GLU A 171 34.92 14.30 -13.34
N VAL A 172 36.05 14.65 -12.73
CA VAL A 172 36.49 14.09 -11.44
C VAL A 172 35.51 14.43 -10.34
N THR A 173 35.02 15.67 -10.29
CA THR A 173 34.01 16.11 -9.30
C THR A 173 32.72 15.35 -9.51
N LEU A 174 32.28 15.14 -10.75
CA LEU A 174 31.08 14.36 -11.05
C LEU A 174 31.23 12.90 -10.59
N GLN A 175 32.39 12.27 -10.82
CA GLN A 175 32.63 10.89 -10.37
C GLN A 175 32.50 10.76 -8.84
N ILE A 176 32.99 11.76 -8.09
CA ILE A 176 32.84 11.78 -6.62
C ILE A 176 31.34 11.85 -6.23
N HIS A 177 30.59 12.80 -6.82
CA HIS A 177 29.16 12.90 -6.54
C HIS A 177 28.41 11.64 -6.95
N ARG A 178 28.68 11.06 -8.12
CA ARG A 178 28.09 9.81 -8.57
C ARG A 178 28.34 8.66 -7.57
N ARG A 179 29.58 8.51 -7.09
CA ARG A 179 29.92 7.51 -6.07
C ARG A 179 29.11 7.71 -4.80
N ASN A 180 29.00 8.96 -4.32
CA ASN A 180 28.25 9.29 -3.12
C ASN A 180 26.75 9.01 -3.31
N VAL A 181 26.20 9.33 -4.49
CA VAL A 181 24.81 8.99 -4.83
C VAL A 181 24.59 7.48 -4.75
N MET A 182 25.44 6.68 -5.42
CA MET A 182 25.36 5.22 -5.37
C MET A 182 25.40 4.69 -3.93
N GLN A 183 26.31 5.21 -3.12
CA GLN A 183 26.48 4.79 -1.73
C GLN A 183 25.27 5.18 -0.86
N LYS A 184 24.81 6.44 -0.92
CA LYS A 184 23.69 6.93 -0.10
C LYS A 184 22.35 6.28 -0.49
N MET A 185 22.17 6.00 -1.78
CA MET A 185 20.99 5.30 -2.28
C MET A 185 21.08 3.78 -2.10
N GLU A 186 22.22 3.26 -1.62
CA GLU A 186 22.50 1.82 -1.48
C GLU A 186 22.29 1.06 -2.81
N ALA A 187 22.62 1.67 -3.92
CA ALA A 187 22.50 1.06 -5.23
C ALA A 187 23.80 0.31 -5.59
N ALA A 188 23.71 -1.00 -5.80
CA ALA A 188 24.84 -1.84 -6.20
C ALA A 188 25.20 -1.67 -7.67
N SER A 189 24.26 -1.21 -8.49
CA SER A 189 24.41 -1.03 -9.93
C SER A 189 23.64 0.20 -10.44
N LEU A 190 23.97 0.66 -11.65
CA LEU A 190 23.17 1.69 -12.33
C LEU A 190 21.72 1.21 -12.54
N ALA A 191 21.52 -0.06 -12.82
CA ALA A 191 20.18 -0.63 -12.99
C ALA A 191 19.37 -0.53 -11.69
N ASP A 192 19.98 -0.70 -10.52
CA ASP A 192 19.31 -0.52 -9.23
C ASP A 192 18.94 0.94 -9.02
N LEU A 193 19.85 1.88 -9.36
CA LEU A 193 19.58 3.30 -9.24
C LEU A 193 18.43 3.75 -10.15
N VAL A 194 18.30 3.16 -11.35
CA VAL A 194 17.17 3.40 -12.28
C VAL A 194 15.86 2.90 -11.67
N ARG A 195 15.82 1.68 -11.10
CA ARG A 195 14.62 1.16 -10.40
C ARG A 195 14.22 2.04 -9.22
N ILE A 196 15.21 2.55 -8.48
CA ILE A 196 14.97 3.51 -7.39
C ILE A 196 14.36 4.81 -7.93
N ALA A 197 14.87 5.34 -9.04
CA ALA A 197 14.33 6.55 -9.67
C ALA A 197 12.89 6.34 -10.15
N GLU A 198 12.56 5.18 -10.70
CA GLU A 198 11.19 4.82 -11.08
C GLU A 198 10.26 4.77 -9.86
N LYS A 199 10.67 4.13 -8.75
CA LYS A 199 9.90 4.13 -7.49
C LYS A 199 9.66 5.54 -6.95
N LEU A 200 10.63 6.44 -7.10
CA LEU A 200 10.54 7.85 -6.68
C LEU A 200 9.79 8.73 -7.68
N GLN A 201 9.39 8.20 -8.83
CA GLN A 201 8.79 8.95 -9.95
C GLN A 201 9.66 10.10 -10.45
N ILE A 202 10.99 9.96 -10.36
CA ILE A 202 11.94 10.95 -10.88
C ILE A 202 12.03 10.80 -12.40
N PRO A 203 11.83 11.88 -13.17
CA PRO A 203 11.86 11.81 -14.62
C PRO A 203 13.22 11.32 -15.14
N ILE A 204 13.20 10.22 -15.89
CA ILE A 204 14.39 9.74 -16.62
C ILE A 204 14.33 10.38 -18.01
N THR A 205 15.11 11.44 -18.19
CA THR A 205 15.21 12.10 -19.50
C THR A 205 15.98 11.18 -20.43
N ARG A 206 15.32 10.53 -21.37
CA ARG A 206 16.02 9.80 -22.43
C ARG A 206 16.78 10.83 -23.26
N SER A 207 18.11 10.86 -23.12
CA SER A 207 18.96 11.61 -24.04
C SER A 207 18.60 11.18 -25.46
N ARG A 208 18.03 12.09 -26.27
CA ARG A 208 17.90 11.86 -27.70
C ARG A 208 19.31 11.62 -28.21
N ARG A 209 19.61 10.40 -28.66
CA ARG A 209 20.72 10.16 -29.54
C ARG A 209 20.54 11.11 -30.75
N THR A 210 21.18 12.26 -30.70
CA THR A 210 21.45 13.01 -31.91
C THR A 210 22.47 12.18 -32.68
N GLY A 211 21.96 11.23 -33.44
CA GLY A 211 22.70 10.69 -34.59
C GLY A 211 22.76 11.82 -35.60
N ALA A 212 23.89 12.46 -35.69
CA ALA A 212 24.24 13.21 -36.86
C ALA A 212 24.80 12.24 -37.93
N PRO A 213 24.50 12.49 -39.21
CA PRO A 213 24.91 11.68 -40.34
C PRO A 213 26.42 11.67 -40.52
#